data_b1adbd7978e4be45d2a5893a9ec924d3
#
_entry.id   b1adbd7978e4be45d2a5893a9ec924d3
#
_cell.length_a   1.000
_cell.length_b   1.000
_cell.length_c   1.000
_cell.angle_alpha   90.00
_cell.angle_beta   90.00
_cell.angle_gamma   90.00
#
_symmetry.space_group_name_H-M   'P 1'
#
loop_
_entity.id
_entity.type
_entity.pdbx_description
1 polymer ?
#
loop_
_entity_poly.entity_id
_entity_poly.type
_entity_poly.pdbx_seq_one_letter_code
_entity_poly.pdbx_strand_id
1 'polypeptide(L)'
;MILALLVGIGALLGSLLSYSMATELIVRIVVRLIRTGYTGLRFWKNVAVMMIVVLVTAAAHLIPIALWAVVLLMCGEISTFEKAFYYSAENYTALGYGDIILSERWQLLGPLEAINGLLLFGLSTAVIFAVMSRLIGNRLRHQLGKQGGETHTEASSLQIRSERDLP
;
A
#
# COMPACT_ATOMS: atom_id res chain seq x y z
N MET A 1 -13.71 -29.63 10.04
CA MET A 1 -12.39 -29.24 9.51
C MET A 1 -12.43 -28.90 8.02
N ILE A 2 -12.81 -29.83 7.11
CA ILE A 2 -12.80 -29.58 5.64
C ILE A 2 -13.65 -28.37 5.25
N LEU A 3 -14.87 -28.24 5.82
CA LEU A 3 -15.75 -27.11 5.51
C LEU A 3 -15.14 -25.77 5.97
N ALA A 4 -14.55 -25.70 7.17
CA ALA A 4 -13.87 -24.50 7.66
C ALA A 4 -12.68 -24.11 6.76
N LEU A 5 -11.93 -25.10 6.28
CA LEU A 5 -10.84 -24.88 5.34
C LEU A 5 -11.34 -24.31 4.01
N LEU A 6 -12.41 -24.87 3.44
CA LEU A 6 -12.99 -24.40 2.18
C LEU A 6 -13.53 -22.97 2.31
N VAL A 7 -14.25 -22.68 3.39
CA VAL A 7 -14.77 -21.33 3.67
C VAL A 7 -13.63 -20.36 3.89
N GLY A 8 -12.61 -20.75 4.67
CA GLY A 8 -11.45 -19.92 4.92
C GLY A 8 -10.62 -19.63 3.66
N ILE A 9 -10.41 -20.62 2.79
CA ILE A 9 -9.74 -20.40 1.49
C ILE A 9 -10.58 -19.46 0.62
N GLY A 10 -11.90 -19.64 0.56
CA GLY A 10 -12.79 -18.75 -0.17
C GLY A 10 -12.71 -17.30 0.34
N ALA A 11 -12.73 -17.11 1.66
CA ALA A 11 -12.58 -15.80 2.30
C ALA A 11 -11.19 -15.18 2.00
N LEU A 12 -10.13 -15.98 2.06
CA LEU A 12 -8.78 -15.56 1.74
C LEU A 12 -8.67 -15.08 0.29
N LEU A 13 -9.18 -15.84 -0.67
CA LEU A 13 -9.18 -15.45 -2.09
C LEU A 13 -10.02 -14.18 -2.33
N GLY A 14 -11.19 -14.07 -1.71
CA GLY A 14 -12.04 -12.88 -1.76
C GLY A 14 -11.33 -11.65 -1.19
N SER A 15 -10.61 -11.81 -0.08
CA SER A 15 -9.80 -10.75 0.54
C SER A 15 -8.65 -10.31 -0.36
N LEU A 16 -7.90 -11.26 -0.92
CA LEU A 16 -6.82 -10.97 -1.87
C LEU A 16 -7.33 -10.21 -3.09
N LEU A 17 -8.45 -10.63 -3.66
CA LEU A 17 -9.05 -9.99 -4.82
C LEU A 17 -9.49 -8.56 -4.49
N SER A 18 -10.26 -8.36 -3.43
CA SER A 18 -10.76 -7.05 -3.01
C SER A 18 -9.64 -6.07 -2.69
N TYR A 19 -8.61 -6.54 -1.98
CA TYR A 19 -7.44 -5.73 -1.66
C TYR A 19 -6.59 -5.40 -2.90
N SER A 20 -6.42 -6.35 -3.82
CA SER A 20 -5.69 -6.12 -5.08
C SER A 20 -6.38 -5.07 -5.95
N MET A 21 -7.73 -5.08 -6.02
CA MET A 21 -8.49 -4.05 -6.72
C MET A 21 -8.32 -2.67 -6.08
N ALA A 22 -8.39 -2.58 -4.76
CA ALA A 22 -8.16 -1.34 -4.02
C ALA A 22 -6.73 -0.80 -4.25
N THR A 23 -5.74 -1.68 -4.19
CA THR A 23 -4.33 -1.34 -4.42
C THR A 23 -4.09 -0.83 -5.84
N GLU A 24 -4.66 -1.48 -6.85
CA GLU A 24 -4.55 -1.03 -8.24
C GLU A 24 -5.12 0.39 -8.43
N LEU A 25 -6.25 0.68 -7.79
CA LEU A 25 -6.84 2.02 -7.80
C LEU A 25 -5.91 3.06 -7.16
N ILE A 26 -5.33 2.73 -6.00
CA ILE A 26 -4.36 3.59 -5.30
C ILE A 26 -3.16 3.89 -6.21
N VAL A 27 -2.58 2.86 -6.81
CA VAL A 27 -1.42 3.00 -7.70
C VAL A 27 -1.76 3.89 -8.91
N ARG A 28 -2.92 3.71 -9.51
CA ARG A 28 -3.38 4.57 -10.64
C ARG A 28 -3.51 6.03 -10.23
N ILE A 29 -4.11 6.31 -9.08
CA ILE A 29 -4.26 7.68 -8.56
C ILE A 29 -2.89 8.31 -8.31
N VAL A 30 -1.98 7.60 -7.64
CA VAL A 30 -0.62 8.07 -7.34
C VAL A 30 0.17 8.33 -8.62
N VAL A 31 0.13 7.41 -9.59
CA VAL A 31 0.81 7.59 -10.88
C VAL A 31 0.26 8.80 -11.62
N ARG A 32 -1.06 9.04 -11.57
CA ARG A 32 -1.69 10.22 -12.16
C ARG A 32 -1.19 11.51 -11.49
N LEU A 33 -1.15 11.56 -10.16
CA LEU A 33 -0.63 12.71 -9.40
C LEU A 33 0.84 13.00 -9.71
N ILE A 34 1.66 11.97 -9.88
CA ILE A 34 3.06 12.12 -10.27
C ILE A 34 3.18 12.69 -11.70
N ARG A 35 2.38 12.19 -12.64
CA ARG A 35 2.41 12.66 -14.06
C ARG A 35 1.91 14.09 -14.23
N THR A 36 0.99 14.55 -13.39
CA THR A 36 0.49 15.94 -13.45
C THR A 36 1.45 16.97 -12.85
N GLY A 37 2.69 16.57 -12.48
CA GLY A 37 3.70 17.45 -11.93
C GLY A 37 3.41 17.98 -10.52
N TYR A 38 2.43 17.41 -9.84
CA TYR A 38 2.10 17.77 -8.46
C TYR A 38 3.24 17.41 -7.49
N THR A 39 4.04 16.39 -7.84
CA THR A 39 5.20 15.90 -7.09
C THR A 39 6.50 16.27 -7.82
N GLY A 40 7.48 16.80 -7.13
CA GLY A 40 8.79 17.03 -7.76
C GLY A 40 9.73 17.91 -6.95
N LEU A 41 9.44 19.18 -6.83
CA LEU A 41 10.41 20.16 -6.30
C LEU A 41 10.20 20.55 -4.83
N ARG A 42 9.04 20.30 -4.25
CA ARG A 42 8.74 20.67 -2.85
C ARG A 42 8.75 19.44 -1.94
N PHE A 43 9.66 19.40 -0.99
CA PHE A 43 9.76 18.36 0.05
C PHE A 43 8.41 18.02 0.70
N TRP A 44 7.68 19.02 1.16
CA TRP A 44 6.39 18.88 1.83
C TRP A 44 5.29 18.24 0.98
N LYS A 45 5.30 18.48 -0.34
CA LYS A 45 4.33 17.82 -1.24
C LYS A 45 4.57 16.32 -1.34
N ASN A 46 5.83 15.90 -1.41
CA ASN A 46 6.17 14.48 -1.46
C ASN A 46 5.86 13.77 -0.13
N VAL A 47 6.09 14.46 1.01
CA VAL A 47 5.69 13.95 2.33
C VAL A 47 4.16 13.80 2.40
N ALA A 48 3.41 14.81 1.94
CA ALA A 48 1.95 14.75 1.92
C ALA A 48 1.43 13.58 1.05
N VAL A 49 1.97 13.38 -0.15
CA VAL A 49 1.61 12.24 -1.02
C VAL A 49 1.92 10.93 -0.33
N MET A 50 3.08 10.81 0.31
CA MET A 50 3.46 9.60 1.04
C MET A 50 2.50 9.31 2.20
N MET A 51 2.14 10.33 2.99
CA MET A 51 1.17 10.21 4.07
C MET A 51 -0.21 9.76 3.56
N ILE A 52 -0.68 10.33 2.46
CA ILE A 52 -1.95 9.93 1.83
C ILE A 52 -1.89 8.47 1.40
N VAL A 53 -0.81 8.04 0.75
CA VAL A 53 -0.64 6.65 0.31
C VAL A 53 -0.70 5.70 1.50
N VAL A 54 0.02 5.99 2.59
CA VAL A 54 0.02 5.17 3.80
C VAL A 54 -1.39 5.10 4.40
N LEU A 55 -2.06 6.24 4.57
CA LEU A 55 -3.41 6.30 5.17
C LEU A 55 -4.44 5.56 4.31
N VAL A 56 -4.44 5.75 3.00
CA VAL A 56 -5.38 5.08 2.09
C VAL A 56 -5.08 3.58 2.04
N THR A 57 -3.82 3.17 2.04
CA THR A 57 -3.43 1.76 2.10
C THR A 57 -3.86 1.14 3.43
N ALA A 58 -3.68 1.83 4.56
CA ALA A 58 -4.16 1.37 5.86
C ALA A 58 -5.69 1.24 5.88
N ALA A 59 -6.42 2.22 5.35
CA ALA A 59 -7.88 2.16 5.25
C ALA A 59 -8.37 1.01 4.34
N ALA A 60 -7.61 0.66 3.30
CA ALA A 60 -7.95 -0.46 2.41
C ALA A 60 -7.95 -1.82 3.14
N HIS A 61 -7.21 -1.97 4.23
CA HIS A 61 -7.24 -3.18 5.06
C HIS A 61 -8.57 -3.38 5.80
N LEU A 62 -9.38 -2.33 5.98
CA LEU A 62 -10.71 -2.47 6.61
C LEU A 62 -11.65 -3.32 5.74
N ILE A 63 -11.44 -3.38 4.42
CA ILE A 63 -12.28 -4.17 3.50
C ILE A 63 -12.12 -5.67 3.75
N PRO A 64 -10.92 -6.27 3.73
CA PRO A 64 -10.76 -7.68 4.07
C PRO A 64 -11.16 -8.01 5.50
N ILE A 65 -10.92 -7.13 6.50
CA ILE A 65 -11.39 -7.32 7.87
C ILE A 65 -12.91 -7.41 7.90
N ALA A 66 -13.62 -6.49 7.23
CA ALA A 66 -15.08 -6.53 7.14
C ALA A 66 -15.59 -7.79 6.41
N LEU A 67 -14.89 -8.25 5.37
CA LEU A 67 -15.24 -9.47 4.66
C LEU A 67 -15.15 -10.68 5.58
N TRP A 68 -14.09 -10.83 6.35
CA TRP A 68 -13.94 -11.90 7.33
C TRP A 68 -15.00 -11.82 8.43
N ALA A 69 -15.31 -10.61 8.92
CA ALA A 69 -16.40 -10.41 9.88
C ALA A 69 -17.75 -10.91 9.35
N VAL A 70 -18.05 -10.65 8.08
CA VAL A 70 -19.28 -11.18 7.43
C VAL A 70 -19.26 -12.70 7.34
N VAL A 71 -18.10 -13.29 7.00
CA VAL A 71 -17.96 -14.76 6.97
C VAL A 71 -18.24 -15.38 8.33
N LEU A 72 -17.72 -14.79 9.42
CA LEU A 72 -17.96 -15.28 10.80
C LEU A 72 -19.45 -15.17 11.20
N LEU A 73 -20.12 -14.08 10.80
CA LEU A 73 -21.57 -13.95 10.98
C LEU A 73 -22.34 -15.03 10.23
N MET A 74 -21.98 -15.28 8.96
CA MET A 74 -22.63 -16.32 8.14
C MET A 74 -22.40 -17.73 8.67
N CYS A 75 -21.26 -17.99 9.33
CA CYS A 75 -20.98 -19.24 10.02
C CYS A 75 -21.76 -19.40 11.32
N GLY A 76 -22.41 -18.33 11.81
CA GLY A 76 -23.18 -18.34 13.07
C GLY A 76 -22.33 -18.36 14.33
N GLU A 77 -21.04 -18.06 14.23
CA GLU A 77 -20.10 -18.10 15.36
C GLU A 77 -20.19 -16.85 16.23
N ILE A 78 -20.48 -15.70 15.63
CA ILE A 78 -20.58 -14.41 16.31
C ILE A 78 -21.92 -13.78 15.94
N SER A 79 -22.64 -13.26 16.93
CA SER A 79 -24.02 -12.81 16.75
C SER A 79 -24.17 -11.37 16.25
N THR A 80 -23.14 -10.53 16.39
CA THR A 80 -23.18 -9.11 16.01
C THR A 80 -22.00 -8.74 15.13
N PHE A 81 -22.25 -7.83 14.16
CA PHE A 81 -21.18 -7.36 13.26
C PHE A 81 -20.04 -6.67 14.03
N GLU A 82 -20.34 -5.90 15.05
CA GLU A 82 -19.34 -5.21 15.86
C GLU A 82 -18.34 -6.19 16.49
N LYS A 83 -18.84 -7.26 17.13
CA LYS A 83 -17.97 -8.29 17.72
C LYS A 83 -17.23 -9.09 16.65
N ALA A 84 -17.88 -9.39 15.53
CA ALA A 84 -17.24 -10.08 14.42
C ALA A 84 -16.13 -9.26 13.80
N PHE A 85 -16.36 -7.95 13.62
CA PHE A 85 -15.35 -7.03 13.10
C PHE A 85 -14.17 -6.87 14.06
N TYR A 86 -14.44 -6.77 15.37
CA TYR A 86 -13.41 -6.73 16.40
C TYR A 86 -12.55 -8.00 16.36
N TYR A 87 -13.18 -9.17 16.38
CA TYR A 87 -12.50 -10.45 16.28
C TYR A 87 -11.67 -10.57 15.02
N SER A 88 -12.24 -10.19 13.88
CA SER A 88 -11.52 -10.16 12.59
C SER A 88 -10.32 -9.21 12.63
N ALA A 89 -10.47 -8.00 13.16
CA ALA A 89 -9.37 -7.06 13.27
C ALA A 89 -8.21 -7.61 14.11
N GLU A 90 -8.55 -8.29 15.20
CA GLU A 90 -7.61 -8.91 16.12
C GLU A 90 -6.83 -10.07 15.46
N ASN A 91 -7.53 -10.98 14.79
CA ASN A 91 -6.90 -12.11 14.12
C ASN A 91 -6.15 -11.68 12.84
N TYR A 92 -6.74 -10.79 12.05
CA TYR A 92 -6.12 -10.25 10.84
C TYR A 92 -4.78 -9.56 11.12
N THR A 93 -4.65 -8.88 12.26
CA THR A 93 -3.39 -8.26 12.71
C THR A 93 -2.46 -9.24 13.42
N ALA A 94 -2.86 -10.49 13.56
CA ALA A 94 -2.17 -11.54 14.33
C ALA A 94 -1.93 -11.16 15.81
N LEU A 95 -2.80 -10.29 16.37
CA LEU A 95 -2.72 -9.85 17.76
C LEU A 95 -3.17 -10.97 18.73
N GLY A 96 -4.32 -11.60 18.44
CA GLY A 96 -4.80 -12.82 19.10
C GLY A 96 -4.97 -12.71 20.62
N TYR A 97 -5.75 -11.74 21.12
CA TYR A 97 -6.00 -11.63 22.57
C TYR A 97 -6.66 -12.88 23.17
N GLY A 98 -7.46 -13.61 22.37
CA GLY A 98 -8.11 -14.83 22.81
C GLY A 98 -9.31 -14.60 23.73
N ASP A 99 -9.89 -13.43 23.73
CA ASP A 99 -11.11 -13.09 24.48
C ASP A 99 -12.38 -13.65 23.82
N ILE A 100 -12.34 -13.87 22.50
CA ILE A 100 -13.36 -14.57 21.74
C ILE A 100 -12.73 -15.83 21.14
N ILE A 101 -13.34 -17.00 21.40
CA ILE A 101 -12.87 -18.29 20.90
C ILE A 101 -13.98 -18.90 20.05
N LEU A 102 -13.65 -19.25 18.81
CA LEU A 102 -14.57 -19.94 17.92
C LEU A 102 -14.76 -21.40 18.34
N SER A 103 -15.90 -21.98 17.97
CA SER A 103 -16.16 -23.40 18.17
C SER A 103 -15.11 -24.28 17.48
N GLU A 104 -14.94 -25.51 17.96
CA GLU A 104 -14.01 -26.49 17.37
C GLU A 104 -14.21 -26.70 15.87
N ARG A 105 -15.44 -26.51 15.40
CA ARG A 105 -15.79 -26.61 13.99
C ARG A 105 -15.14 -25.53 13.14
N TRP A 106 -15.02 -24.31 13.66
CA TRP A 106 -14.62 -23.11 12.92
C TRP A 106 -13.31 -22.49 13.41
N GLN A 107 -12.68 -23.04 14.44
CA GLN A 107 -11.44 -22.52 15.05
C GLN A 107 -10.31 -22.30 14.05
N LEU A 108 -10.31 -23.02 12.91
CA LEU A 108 -9.30 -22.87 11.87
C LEU A 108 -9.40 -21.54 11.11
N LEU A 109 -10.55 -20.86 11.18
CA LEU A 109 -10.72 -19.56 10.50
C LEU A 109 -9.80 -18.49 11.07
N GLY A 110 -9.56 -18.44 12.37
CA GLY A 110 -8.66 -17.47 13.00
C GLY A 110 -7.23 -17.52 12.44
N PRO A 111 -6.54 -18.68 12.48
CA PRO A 111 -5.22 -18.82 11.87
C PRO A 111 -5.17 -18.53 10.37
N LEU A 112 -6.20 -18.91 9.60
CA LEU A 112 -6.29 -18.58 8.17
C LEU A 112 -6.44 -17.08 7.93
N GLU A 113 -7.21 -16.39 8.77
CA GLU A 113 -7.35 -14.94 8.74
C GLU A 113 -6.03 -14.24 9.08
N ALA A 114 -5.30 -14.73 10.08
CA ALA A 114 -3.97 -14.21 10.43
C ALA A 114 -2.97 -14.35 9.26
N ILE A 115 -2.93 -15.52 8.61
CA ILE A 115 -2.10 -15.73 7.41
C ILE A 115 -2.50 -14.74 6.32
N ASN A 116 -3.79 -14.54 6.08
CA ASN A 116 -4.29 -13.58 5.09
C ASN A 116 -3.84 -12.16 5.42
N GLY A 117 -3.97 -11.73 6.68
CA GLY A 117 -3.53 -10.41 7.13
C GLY A 117 -2.04 -10.18 6.89
N LEU A 118 -1.19 -11.13 7.29
CA LEU A 118 0.26 -11.06 7.10
C LEU A 118 0.65 -10.96 5.63
N LEU A 119 0.01 -11.73 4.74
CA LEU A 119 0.23 -11.66 3.29
C LEU A 119 -0.13 -10.29 2.74
N LEU A 120 -1.27 -9.73 3.15
CA LEU A 120 -1.73 -8.42 2.68
C LEU A 120 -0.89 -7.27 3.25
N PHE A 121 -0.38 -7.36 4.48
CA PHE A 121 0.59 -6.40 5.02
C PHE A 121 1.90 -6.42 4.24
N GLY A 122 2.39 -7.60 3.85
CA GLY A 122 3.55 -7.73 2.98
C GLY A 122 3.34 -7.04 1.62
N LEU A 123 2.17 -7.25 1.00
CA LEU A 123 1.80 -6.59 -0.25
C LEU A 123 1.71 -5.06 -0.09
N SER A 124 1.12 -4.57 1.00
CA SER A 124 1.07 -3.13 1.34
C SER A 124 2.46 -2.51 1.39
N THR A 125 3.37 -3.17 2.07
CA THR A 125 4.76 -2.71 2.21
C THR A 125 5.43 -2.59 0.84
N ALA A 126 5.22 -3.55 -0.06
CA ALA A 126 5.75 -3.51 -1.42
C ALA A 126 5.19 -2.31 -2.22
N VAL A 127 3.90 -2.01 -2.09
CA VAL A 127 3.26 -0.86 -2.75
C VAL A 127 3.82 0.46 -2.22
N ILE A 128 3.91 0.63 -0.90
CA ILE A 128 4.48 1.82 -0.26
C ILE A 128 5.92 2.03 -0.72
N PHE A 129 6.72 0.96 -0.75
CA PHE A 129 8.10 1.01 -1.24
C PHE A 129 8.19 1.40 -2.71
N ALA A 130 7.33 0.86 -3.57
CA ALA A 130 7.29 1.20 -5.00
C ALA A 130 6.97 2.68 -5.23
N VAL A 131 6.04 3.25 -4.46
CA VAL A 131 5.70 4.68 -4.52
C VAL A 131 6.88 5.52 -4.06
N MET A 132 7.50 5.18 -2.93
CA MET A 132 8.66 5.89 -2.38
C MET A 132 9.82 5.90 -3.37
N SER A 133 10.14 4.75 -3.97
CA SER A 133 11.21 4.61 -4.97
C SER A 133 10.97 5.50 -6.19
N ARG A 134 9.73 5.62 -6.65
CA ARG A 134 9.37 6.52 -7.76
C ARG A 134 9.53 7.99 -7.40
N LEU A 135 9.14 8.39 -6.19
CA LEU A 135 9.30 9.76 -5.71
C LEU A 135 10.79 10.16 -5.61
N ILE A 136 11.63 9.26 -5.10
CA ILE A 136 13.08 9.46 -5.00
C ILE A 136 13.71 9.52 -6.38
N GLY A 137 13.38 8.58 -7.27
CA GLY A 137 13.91 8.52 -8.63
C GLY A 137 13.60 9.78 -9.45
N ASN A 138 12.41 10.37 -9.30
CA ASN A 138 12.06 11.62 -9.93
C ASN A 138 12.89 12.81 -9.42
N ARG A 139 13.18 12.86 -8.11
CA ARG A 139 14.06 13.90 -7.55
C ARG A 139 15.47 13.83 -8.12
N LEU A 140 16.06 12.64 -8.17
CA LEU A 140 17.41 12.44 -8.70
C LEU A 140 17.51 12.85 -10.17
N ARG A 141 16.53 12.49 -11.00
CA ARG A 141 16.48 12.90 -12.41
C ARG A 141 16.43 14.42 -12.58
N HIS A 142 15.64 15.11 -11.77
CA HIS A 142 15.58 16.57 -11.80
C HIS A 142 16.88 17.24 -11.36
N GLN A 143 17.59 16.67 -10.38
CA GLN A 143 18.88 17.19 -9.93
C GLN A 143 19.96 17.00 -11.00
N LEU A 144 20.06 15.82 -11.59
CA LEU A 144 21.01 15.52 -12.66
C LEU A 144 20.75 16.37 -13.92
N GLY A 145 19.47 16.60 -14.28
CA GLY A 145 19.10 17.46 -15.39
C GLY A 145 19.50 18.93 -15.18
N LYS A 146 19.46 19.45 -13.94
CA LYS A 146 19.95 20.79 -13.61
C LYS A 146 21.47 20.90 -13.74
N GLN A 147 22.20 19.94 -13.18
CA GLN A 147 23.67 19.93 -13.26
C GLN A 147 24.17 19.80 -14.69
N GLY A 148 23.55 18.94 -15.52
CA GLY A 148 23.88 18.82 -16.92
C GLY A 148 23.61 20.11 -17.76
N GLY A 149 22.56 20.86 -17.39
CA GLY A 149 22.26 22.17 -18.02
C GLY A 149 23.28 23.27 -17.65
N GLU A 150 23.70 23.32 -16.39
CA GLU A 150 24.67 24.29 -15.88
C GLU A 150 26.07 24.07 -16.51
N THR A 151 26.52 22.81 -16.57
CA THR A 151 27.81 22.46 -17.18
C THR A 151 27.84 22.76 -18.69
N HIS A 152 26.75 22.56 -19.44
CA HIS A 152 26.65 22.89 -20.84
C HIS A 152 26.66 24.41 -21.10
N THR A 153 25.99 25.17 -20.24
CA THR A 153 25.94 26.63 -20.32
C THR A 153 27.32 27.23 -20.01
N GLU A 154 28.02 26.70 -19.01
CA GLU A 154 29.34 27.13 -18.60
C GLU A 154 30.39 26.81 -19.68
N ALA A 155 30.36 25.61 -20.28
CA ALA A 155 31.23 25.21 -21.35
C ALA A 155 31.01 26.10 -22.61
N SER A 156 29.76 26.40 -22.98
CA SER A 156 29.40 27.28 -24.08
C SER A 156 29.87 28.72 -23.86
N SER A 157 29.75 29.24 -22.63
CA SER A 157 30.21 30.59 -22.30
C SER A 157 31.73 30.74 -22.33
N LEU A 158 32.47 29.71 -21.92
CA LEU A 158 33.92 29.66 -22.00
C LEU A 158 34.42 29.60 -23.46
N GLN A 159 33.71 28.84 -24.30
CA GLN A 159 34.04 28.73 -25.72
C GLN A 159 33.82 30.05 -26.46
N ILE A 160 32.74 30.77 -26.22
CA ILE A 160 32.47 32.11 -26.81
C ILE A 160 33.50 33.13 -26.32
N ARG A 161 33.97 33.03 -25.09
CA ARG A 161 34.97 33.93 -24.51
C ARG A 161 36.34 33.67 -25.15
N SER A 162 36.70 32.39 -25.35
CA SER A 162 37.94 32.00 -26.04
C SER A 162 38.00 32.49 -27.51
N GLU A 163 36.87 32.44 -28.23
CA GLU A 163 36.78 32.93 -29.60
C GLU A 163 36.86 34.46 -29.72
N ARG A 164 36.45 35.19 -28.69
CA ARG A 164 36.49 36.66 -28.64
C ARG A 164 37.89 37.22 -28.31
N ASP A 165 38.70 36.43 -27.60
CA ASP A 165 40.03 36.79 -27.15
C ASP A 165 41.14 36.37 -28.14
N LEU A 166 40.79 35.87 -29.34
CA LEU A 166 41.72 35.61 -30.43
C LEU A 166 42.00 36.92 -31.20
N PRO A 167 43.29 37.28 -31.44
CA PRO A 167 43.70 38.54 -32.08
C PRO A 167 43.31 38.62 -33.56
#